data_7fc0fefe1d00daa735ffa7857960b756
#
_entry.id   7fc0fefe1d00daa735ffa7857960b756
#
_cell.length_a   1.000
_cell.length_b   1.000
_cell.length_c   1.000
_cell.angle_alpha   90.00
_cell.angle_beta   90.00
_cell.angle_gamma   90.00
#
_symmetry.space_group_name_H-M   'P 1'
#
loop_
_entity.id
_entity.type
_entity.pdbx_description
1 polymer ?
#
loop_
_entity_poly.entity_id
_entity_poly.type
_entity_poly.pdbx_seq_one_letter_code
_entity_poly.pdbx_strand_id
1 'polypeptide(L)'
;MLLRGKTAVISGAASPRGIGLATARRFVAEGARVAILDIDGAAAESAARNLNPISGKPHLGLACNVADQDSCMKAVEAVIAAFGQIDVLINNAGVTQPVKLLDITASDWDRIHDVNLKGVLFLSQAVIPHMRRRKTGSIACMSSVSAQRGGGIFGGPHYSAAKAGVLGLAKAMAREFGSDSIRVNCVTPGLIGTDITAGKLTDEMKATILEGIPLGRLGDADDVAGIYTFLASDLSAYVTGAVIDVNGGMLIH
;
A
#
# COMPACT_ATOMS: atom_id res chain seq x y z
N MET A 1 -2.59 -21.04 7.13
CA MET A 1 -2.96 -19.64 7.46
C MET A 1 -1.70 -18.91 7.95
N LEU A 2 -1.13 -18.11 7.10
CA LEU A 2 0.14 -17.39 7.33
C LEU A 2 0.01 -16.22 8.32
N LEU A 3 -1.21 -15.68 8.50
CA LEU A 3 -1.46 -14.48 9.29
C LEU A 3 -2.41 -14.72 10.48
N ARG A 4 -2.53 -15.97 10.93
CA ARG A 4 -3.42 -16.32 12.05
C ARG A 4 -3.08 -15.49 13.30
N GLY A 5 -4.09 -14.80 13.84
CA GLY A 5 -3.97 -13.98 15.04
C GLY A 5 -3.30 -12.62 14.84
N LYS A 6 -2.83 -12.30 13.63
CA LYS A 6 -2.31 -10.98 13.30
C LYS A 6 -3.44 -9.99 13.03
N THR A 7 -3.18 -8.72 13.27
CA THR A 7 -4.04 -7.60 12.91
C THR A 7 -3.31 -6.67 11.96
N ALA A 8 -3.99 -6.26 10.91
CA ALA A 8 -3.42 -5.42 9.86
C ALA A 8 -4.22 -4.15 9.63
N VAL A 9 -3.51 -3.06 9.38
CA VAL A 9 -4.04 -1.79 8.89
C VAL A 9 -3.67 -1.64 7.43
N ILE A 10 -4.64 -1.34 6.57
CA ILE A 10 -4.44 -1.18 5.13
C ILE A 10 -5.07 0.14 4.68
N SER A 11 -4.28 1.08 4.19
CA SER A 11 -4.76 2.36 3.69
C SER A 11 -5.14 2.32 2.21
N GLY A 12 -6.13 3.13 1.79
CA GLY A 12 -6.62 3.17 0.41
C GLY A 12 -7.20 1.83 -0.03
N ALA A 13 -8.04 1.22 0.83
CA ALA A 13 -8.45 -0.17 0.64
C ALA A 13 -9.97 -0.35 0.43
N ALA A 14 -10.71 0.72 0.11
CA ALA A 14 -12.15 0.65 -0.13
C ALA A 14 -12.53 0.41 -1.61
N SER A 15 -11.64 0.69 -2.56
CA SER A 15 -11.92 0.51 -3.99
C SER A 15 -12.14 -0.97 -4.35
N PRO A 16 -13.27 -1.33 -5.00
CA PRO A 16 -13.67 -2.73 -5.25
C PRO A 16 -12.66 -3.56 -6.04
N ARG A 17 -11.94 -2.96 -6.98
CA ARG A 17 -10.89 -3.59 -7.80
C ARG A 17 -9.48 -3.12 -7.41
N GLY A 18 -9.36 -2.46 -6.25
CA GLY A 18 -8.10 -1.94 -5.76
C GLY A 18 -7.20 -3.01 -5.12
N ILE A 19 -5.90 -2.77 -5.18
CA ILE A 19 -4.89 -3.61 -4.53
C ILE A 19 -5.15 -3.72 -3.02
N GLY A 20 -5.56 -2.61 -2.38
CA GLY A 20 -5.83 -2.58 -0.94
C GLY A 20 -6.93 -3.55 -0.52
N LEU A 21 -8.06 -3.60 -1.24
CA LEU A 21 -9.15 -4.52 -0.92
C LEU A 21 -8.80 -5.97 -1.26
N ALA A 22 -8.09 -6.24 -2.35
CA ALA A 22 -7.56 -7.56 -2.65
C ALA A 22 -6.63 -8.05 -1.53
N THR A 23 -5.75 -7.16 -1.04
CA THR A 23 -4.88 -7.45 0.11
C THR A 23 -5.70 -7.77 1.37
N ALA A 24 -6.73 -6.98 1.67
CA ALA A 24 -7.61 -7.22 2.82
C ALA A 24 -8.29 -8.60 2.74
N ARG A 25 -8.84 -8.95 1.58
CA ARG A 25 -9.45 -10.27 1.34
C ARG A 25 -8.44 -11.40 1.53
N ARG A 26 -7.25 -11.26 0.98
CA ARG A 26 -6.18 -12.26 1.11
C ARG A 26 -5.73 -12.40 2.56
N PHE A 27 -5.55 -11.30 3.29
CA PHE A 27 -5.17 -11.32 4.70
C PHE A 27 -6.21 -12.01 5.56
N VAL A 28 -7.51 -11.77 5.29
CA VAL A 28 -8.61 -12.45 5.97
C VAL A 28 -8.59 -13.95 5.68
N ALA A 29 -8.40 -14.37 4.43
CA ALA A 29 -8.25 -15.77 4.06
C ALA A 29 -7.07 -16.45 4.77
N GLU A 30 -6.02 -15.69 5.08
CA GLU A 30 -4.85 -16.15 5.85
C GLU A 30 -5.02 -15.99 7.37
N GLY A 31 -6.18 -15.58 7.85
CA GLY A 31 -6.54 -15.56 9.28
C GLY A 31 -6.22 -14.27 10.02
N ALA A 32 -5.93 -13.19 9.31
CA ALA A 32 -5.74 -11.87 9.92
C ALA A 32 -7.06 -11.13 10.12
N ARG A 33 -7.12 -10.34 11.16
CA ARG A 33 -8.13 -9.29 11.33
C ARG A 33 -7.65 -8.00 10.66
N VAL A 34 -8.51 -7.31 9.90
CA VAL A 34 -8.08 -6.14 9.12
C VAL A 34 -8.86 -4.89 9.48
N ALA A 35 -8.17 -3.74 9.47
CA ALA A 35 -8.75 -2.41 9.46
C ALA A 35 -8.52 -1.79 8.08
N ILE A 36 -9.60 -1.42 7.42
CA ILE A 36 -9.62 -0.73 6.12
C ILE A 36 -9.69 0.76 6.39
N LEU A 37 -8.68 1.51 5.97
CA LEU A 37 -8.66 2.96 6.03
C LEU A 37 -8.82 3.54 4.63
N ASP A 38 -9.75 4.47 4.47
CA ASP A 38 -9.93 5.17 3.20
C ASP A 38 -10.45 6.59 3.45
N ILE A 39 -10.24 7.49 2.50
CA ILE A 39 -10.80 8.85 2.58
C ILE A 39 -12.33 8.81 2.53
N ASP A 40 -12.91 7.83 1.82
CA ASP A 40 -14.32 7.50 1.86
C ASP A 40 -14.62 6.51 3.00
N GLY A 41 -14.98 7.05 4.15
CA GLY A 41 -15.29 6.27 5.34
C GLY A 41 -16.48 5.31 5.15
N ALA A 42 -17.50 5.71 4.40
CA ALA A 42 -18.66 4.85 4.12
C ALA A 42 -18.28 3.65 3.25
N ALA A 43 -17.46 3.87 2.23
CA ALA A 43 -16.92 2.78 1.42
C ALA A 43 -16.00 1.86 2.24
N ALA A 44 -15.17 2.42 3.13
CA ALA A 44 -14.30 1.63 4.02
C ALA A 44 -15.12 0.73 4.96
N GLU A 45 -16.16 1.27 5.59
CA GLU A 45 -17.06 0.50 6.44
C GLU A 45 -17.80 -0.61 5.66
N SER A 46 -18.30 -0.29 4.48
CA SER A 46 -18.97 -1.26 3.61
C SER A 46 -18.00 -2.39 3.20
N ALA A 47 -16.78 -2.04 2.79
CA ALA A 47 -15.75 -3.01 2.44
C ALA A 47 -15.40 -3.93 3.62
N ALA A 48 -15.24 -3.39 4.83
CA ALA A 48 -14.93 -4.16 6.03
C ALA A 48 -16.09 -5.11 6.43
N ARG A 49 -17.35 -4.65 6.36
CA ARG A 49 -18.54 -5.48 6.65
C ARG A 49 -18.70 -6.66 5.69
N ASN A 50 -18.24 -6.52 4.45
CA ASN A 50 -18.34 -7.56 3.43
C ASN A 50 -17.23 -8.62 3.52
N LEU A 51 -16.29 -8.49 4.46
CA LEU A 51 -15.27 -9.49 4.74
C LEU A 51 -15.79 -10.49 5.80
N ASN A 52 -15.42 -11.76 5.64
CA ASN A 52 -15.80 -12.81 6.60
C ASN A 52 -15.15 -12.55 7.96
N PRO A 53 -15.90 -12.51 9.06
CA PRO A 53 -15.33 -12.25 10.39
C PRO A 53 -14.35 -13.35 10.81
N ILE A 54 -13.28 -12.97 11.53
CA ILE A 54 -12.28 -13.89 12.06
C ILE A 54 -12.66 -14.28 13.51
N SER A 55 -12.94 -15.56 13.74
CA SER A 55 -13.36 -16.07 15.05
C SER A 55 -14.54 -15.29 15.64
N GLY A 56 -15.52 -14.92 14.80
CA GLY A 56 -16.68 -14.12 15.18
C GLY A 56 -16.41 -12.63 15.41
N LYS A 57 -15.16 -12.17 15.28
CA LYS A 57 -14.80 -10.76 15.45
C LYS A 57 -14.82 -10.01 14.12
N PRO A 58 -15.53 -8.88 14.00
CA PRO A 58 -15.64 -8.13 12.76
C PRO A 58 -14.33 -7.43 12.41
N HIS A 59 -14.20 -7.08 11.14
CA HIS A 59 -13.22 -6.15 10.62
C HIS A 59 -13.66 -4.70 10.89
N LEU A 60 -12.78 -3.73 10.67
CA LEU A 60 -13.04 -2.32 10.92
C LEU A 60 -12.84 -1.51 9.65
N GLY A 61 -13.77 -0.64 9.31
CA GLY A 61 -13.65 0.36 8.26
C GLY A 61 -13.68 1.75 8.87
N LEU A 62 -12.74 2.62 8.53
CA LEU A 62 -12.63 3.97 9.08
C LEU A 62 -12.31 4.99 8.00
N ALA A 63 -12.89 6.19 8.13
CA ALA A 63 -12.43 7.36 7.38
C ALA A 63 -11.00 7.72 7.82
N CYS A 64 -10.12 7.91 6.85
CA CYS A 64 -8.75 8.37 7.10
C CYS A 64 -8.21 9.12 5.86
N ASN A 65 -7.95 10.41 6.03
CA ASN A 65 -7.17 11.18 5.08
C ASN A 65 -5.68 11.00 5.42
N VAL A 66 -4.95 10.23 4.64
CA VAL A 66 -3.52 9.97 4.90
C VAL A 66 -2.64 11.21 4.76
N ALA A 67 -3.10 12.25 4.04
CA ALA A 67 -2.40 13.53 3.93
C ALA A 67 -2.56 14.42 5.18
N ASP A 68 -3.34 14.00 6.16
CA ASP A 68 -3.60 14.69 7.43
C ASP A 68 -3.09 13.84 8.59
N GLN A 69 -2.13 14.38 9.33
CA GLN A 69 -1.47 13.67 10.43
C GLN A 69 -2.45 13.35 11.58
N ASP A 70 -3.33 14.29 11.93
CA ASP A 70 -4.31 14.08 13.00
C ASP A 70 -5.34 13.01 12.61
N SER A 71 -5.73 12.98 11.34
CA SER A 71 -6.60 11.92 10.81
C SER A 71 -5.94 10.54 10.92
N CYS A 72 -4.65 10.44 10.60
CA CYS A 72 -3.88 9.19 10.75
C CYS A 72 -3.80 8.77 12.21
N MET A 73 -3.50 9.69 13.13
CA MET A 73 -3.41 9.41 14.57
C MET A 73 -4.73 8.88 15.11
N LYS A 74 -5.85 9.58 14.84
CA LYS A 74 -7.19 9.18 15.29
C LYS A 74 -7.61 7.81 14.76
N ALA A 75 -7.34 7.54 13.47
CA ALA A 75 -7.66 6.26 12.87
C ALA A 75 -6.86 5.11 13.52
N VAL A 76 -5.57 5.29 13.77
CA VAL A 76 -4.72 4.29 14.42
C VAL A 76 -5.12 4.06 15.86
N GLU A 77 -5.45 5.11 16.63
CA GLU A 77 -5.97 5.00 18.00
C GLU A 77 -7.27 4.19 18.05
N ALA A 78 -8.19 4.45 17.11
CA ALA A 78 -9.44 3.69 17.01
C ALA A 78 -9.19 2.21 16.70
N VAL A 79 -8.22 1.88 15.82
CA VAL A 79 -7.83 0.50 15.54
C VAL A 79 -7.24 -0.16 16.78
N ILE A 80 -6.33 0.51 17.51
CA ILE A 80 -5.73 -0.03 18.74
C ILE A 80 -6.82 -0.27 19.80
N ALA A 81 -7.76 0.65 19.97
CA ALA A 81 -8.88 0.48 20.90
C ALA A 81 -9.76 -0.73 20.54
N ALA A 82 -10.04 -0.94 19.25
CA ALA A 82 -10.91 -2.03 18.78
C ALA A 82 -10.22 -3.39 18.72
N PHE A 83 -8.92 -3.44 18.41
CA PHE A 83 -8.19 -4.68 18.14
C PHE A 83 -7.18 -5.05 19.24
N GLY A 84 -6.74 -4.08 20.04
CA GLY A 84 -5.70 -4.24 21.05
C GLY A 84 -4.28 -4.24 20.52
N GLN A 85 -4.10 -4.49 19.22
CA GLN A 85 -2.77 -4.58 18.59
C GLN A 85 -2.80 -4.22 17.11
N ILE A 86 -1.64 -3.84 16.57
CA ILE A 86 -1.36 -3.72 15.14
C ILE A 86 -0.04 -4.43 14.87
N ASP A 87 -0.07 -5.48 14.04
CA ASP A 87 1.11 -6.28 13.68
C ASP A 87 1.63 -5.91 12.29
N VAL A 88 0.72 -5.45 11.41
CA VAL A 88 1.03 -5.15 10.02
C VAL A 88 0.44 -3.80 9.62
N LEU A 89 1.24 -3.01 8.92
CA LEU A 89 0.79 -1.79 8.23
C LEU A 89 1.07 -1.92 6.73
N ILE A 90 0.05 -1.74 5.91
CA ILE A 90 0.18 -1.61 4.46
C ILE A 90 -0.14 -0.16 4.07
N ASN A 91 0.89 0.61 3.78
CA ASN A 91 0.79 1.94 3.21
C ASN A 91 0.50 1.80 1.71
N ASN A 92 -0.79 1.64 1.36
CA ASN A 92 -1.24 1.40 0.00
C ASN A 92 -1.95 2.61 -0.63
N ALA A 93 -2.48 3.53 0.16
CA ALA A 93 -3.14 4.73 -0.36
C ALA A 93 -2.26 5.49 -1.35
N GLY A 94 -2.85 5.92 -2.45
CA GLY A 94 -2.13 6.68 -3.46
C GLY A 94 -3.03 7.21 -4.55
N VAL A 95 -2.57 8.29 -5.17
CA VAL A 95 -3.21 8.93 -6.32
C VAL A 95 -2.20 9.11 -7.44
N THR A 96 -2.69 9.17 -8.68
CA THR A 96 -1.85 9.36 -9.86
C THR A 96 -2.39 10.50 -10.72
N GLN A 97 -1.50 11.08 -11.54
CA GLN A 97 -1.86 12.15 -12.47
C GLN A 97 -0.87 12.15 -13.65
N PRO A 98 -1.37 11.96 -14.89
CA PRO A 98 -0.51 11.89 -16.08
C PRO A 98 -0.26 13.29 -16.67
N VAL A 99 0.29 14.20 -15.89
CA VAL A 99 0.65 15.57 -16.32
C VAL A 99 2.11 15.62 -16.72
N LYS A 100 2.43 16.33 -17.83
CA LYS A 100 3.79 16.52 -18.31
C LYS A 100 4.53 17.55 -17.45
N LEU A 101 5.87 17.48 -17.45
CA LEU A 101 6.72 18.26 -16.54
C LEU A 101 6.41 19.77 -16.55
N LEU A 102 6.26 20.36 -17.72
CA LEU A 102 6.05 21.81 -17.87
C LEU A 102 4.63 22.26 -17.49
N ASP A 103 3.69 21.34 -17.38
CA ASP A 103 2.28 21.61 -17.06
C ASP A 103 1.96 21.30 -15.58
N ILE A 104 2.93 20.79 -14.80
CA ILE A 104 2.74 20.51 -13.37
C ILE A 104 2.68 21.82 -12.61
N THR A 105 1.54 22.07 -11.96
CA THR A 105 1.39 23.20 -11.04
C THR A 105 1.94 22.86 -9.64
N ALA A 106 2.19 23.88 -8.81
CA ALA A 106 2.57 23.68 -7.41
C ALA A 106 1.49 22.87 -6.66
N SER A 107 0.21 23.12 -6.91
CA SER A 107 -0.89 22.37 -6.30
C SER A 107 -0.92 20.90 -6.73
N ASP A 108 -0.61 20.59 -8.00
CA ASP A 108 -0.49 19.21 -8.47
C ASP A 108 0.65 18.49 -7.75
N TRP A 109 1.80 19.17 -7.64
CA TRP A 109 2.98 18.67 -6.94
C TRP A 109 2.65 18.36 -5.48
N ASP A 110 2.07 19.31 -4.75
CA ASP A 110 1.74 19.18 -3.34
C ASP A 110 0.74 18.03 -3.13
N ARG A 111 -0.35 17.99 -3.89
CA ARG A 111 -1.36 16.93 -3.79
C ARG A 111 -0.77 15.52 -4.00
N ILE A 112 0.10 15.36 -5.00
CA ILE A 112 0.73 14.06 -5.28
C ILE A 112 1.69 13.66 -4.16
N HIS A 113 2.49 14.59 -3.64
CA HIS A 113 3.43 14.30 -2.56
C HIS A 113 2.72 14.11 -1.22
N ASP A 114 1.69 14.88 -0.93
CA ASP A 114 0.93 14.78 0.31
C ASP A 114 0.28 13.40 0.48
N VAL A 115 -0.32 12.87 -0.57
CA VAL A 115 -0.95 11.55 -0.49
C VAL A 115 0.07 10.42 -0.59
N ASN A 116 0.97 10.46 -1.61
CA ASN A 116 1.81 9.30 -1.93
C ASN A 116 3.07 9.18 -1.07
N LEU A 117 3.57 10.27 -0.47
CA LEU A 117 4.80 10.28 0.32
C LEU A 117 4.56 10.71 1.76
N LYS A 118 3.95 11.88 2.01
CA LYS A 118 3.61 12.32 3.36
C LYS A 118 2.64 11.37 4.04
N GLY A 119 1.66 10.82 3.31
CA GLY A 119 0.74 9.82 3.84
C GLY A 119 1.44 8.57 4.38
N VAL A 120 2.50 8.10 3.70
CA VAL A 120 3.33 6.99 4.19
C VAL A 120 4.04 7.38 5.49
N LEU A 121 4.57 8.59 5.57
CA LEU A 121 5.23 9.11 6.79
C LEU A 121 4.23 9.19 7.95
N PHE A 122 3.11 9.87 7.79
CA PHE A 122 2.16 10.14 8.88
C PHE A 122 1.53 8.86 9.44
N LEU A 123 1.12 7.94 8.56
CA LEU A 123 0.53 6.68 9.02
C LEU A 123 1.58 5.78 9.68
N SER A 124 2.82 5.78 9.19
CA SER A 124 3.92 5.07 9.85
C SER A 124 4.25 5.69 11.22
N GLN A 125 4.31 7.01 11.34
CA GLN A 125 4.49 7.70 12.62
C GLN A 125 3.40 7.36 13.64
N ALA A 126 2.15 7.20 13.21
CA ALA A 126 1.06 6.83 14.08
C ALA A 126 1.17 5.37 14.59
N VAL A 127 1.64 4.43 13.75
CA VAL A 127 1.67 2.99 14.07
C VAL A 127 2.97 2.58 14.78
N ILE A 128 4.12 3.10 14.38
CA ILE A 128 5.44 2.68 14.87
C ILE A 128 5.57 2.74 16.40
N PRO A 129 5.11 3.76 17.14
CA PRO A 129 5.21 3.79 18.60
C PRO A 129 4.54 2.59 19.27
N HIS A 130 3.42 2.10 18.73
CA HIS A 130 2.76 0.90 19.21
C HIS A 130 3.57 -0.37 18.90
N MET A 131 4.08 -0.52 17.69
CA MET A 131 4.93 -1.65 17.29
C MET A 131 6.23 -1.70 18.12
N ARG A 132 6.87 -0.56 18.40
CA ARG A 132 8.09 -0.46 19.23
C ARG A 132 7.87 -0.96 20.65
N ARG A 133 6.78 -0.59 21.29
CA ARG A 133 6.44 -1.09 22.65
C ARG A 133 6.29 -2.61 22.67
N ARG A 134 5.82 -3.19 21.58
CA ARG A 134 5.60 -4.64 21.45
C ARG A 134 6.82 -5.39 20.90
N LYS A 135 7.84 -4.67 20.42
CA LYS A 135 9.04 -5.23 19.77
C LYS A 135 8.69 -6.17 18.61
N THR A 136 7.71 -5.80 17.81
CA THR A 136 7.28 -6.56 16.63
C THR A 136 6.49 -5.69 15.68
N GLY A 137 6.70 -5.88 14.37
CA GLY A 137 5.93 -5.19 13.33
C GLY A 137 6.41 -5.51 11.93
N SER A 138 5.49 -5.41 10.97
CA SER A 138 5.80 -5.45 9.55
C SER A 138 5.11 -4.30 8.83
N ILE A 139 5.88 -3.47 8.15
CA ILE A 139 5.39 -2.34 7.36
C ILE A 139 5.75 -2.59 5.90
N ALA A 140 4.76 -2.52 5.02
CA ALA A 140 4.99 -2.53 3.58
C ALA A 140 4.47 -1.24 2.94
N CYS A 141 5.29 -0.64 2.10
CA CYS A 141 5.02 0.65 1.46
C CYS A 141 4.85 0.46 -0.04
N MET A 142 3.73 0.95 -0.57
CA MET A 142 3.43 0.97 -2.00
C MET A 142 4.28 2.03 -2.70
N SER A 143 5.27 1.59 -3.46
CA SER A 143 5.95 2.42 -4.43
C SER A 143 5.39 2.17 -5.85
N SER A 144 6.21 2.13 -6.87
CA SER A 144 5.83 1.87 -8.26
C SER A 144 7.07 1.60 -9.10
N VAL A 145 6.92 0.86 -10.18
CA VAL A 145 7.95 0.80 -11.23
C VAL A 145 8.32 2.19 -11.76
N SER A 146 7.39 3.16 -11.70
CA SER A 146 7.66 4.56 -12.07
C SER A 146 8.72 5.23 -11.20
N ALA A 147 8.92 4.78 -9.96
CA ALA A 147 9.97 5.27 -9.08
C ALA A 147 11.38 4.90 -9.57
N GLN A 148 11.50 3.78 -10.29
CA GLN A 148 12.76 3.19 -10.71
C GLN A 148 13.11 3.57 -12.15
N ARG A 149 12.13 3.46 -13.09
CA ARG A 149 12.36 3.75 -14.53
C ARG A 149 12.02 5.18 -14.94
N GLY A 150 11.36 5.95 -14.09
CA GLY A 150 10.83 7.27 -14.41
C GLY A 150 9.60 7.21 -15.31
N GLY A 151 8.58 8.02 -15.00
CA GLY A 151 7.36 8.17 -15.80
C GLY A 151 6.49 6.92 -15.87
N GLY A 152 5.52 7.01 -16.76
CA GLY A 152 4.53 5.97 -17.03
C GLY A 152 3.29 6.57 -17.65
N ILE A 153 2.40 5.73 -18.20
CA ILE A 153 1.18 6.18 -18.90
C ILE A 153 0.24 6.93 -17.94
N PHE A 154 0.18 6.50 -16.68
CA PHE A 154 -0.75 7.04 -15.67
C PHE A 154 -0.07 7.90 -14.61
N GLY A 155 1.26 7.99 -14.59
CA GLY A 155 2.02 8.78 -13.62
C GLY A 155 2.96 9.78 -14.27
N GLY A 156 2.83 11.06 -13.91
CA GLY A 156 3.76 12.12 -14.34
C GLY A 156 5.06 12.11 -13.53
N PRO A 157 5.98 13.05 -13.85
CA PRO A 157 7.26 13.19 -13.14
C PRO A 157 7.14 13.37 -11.62
N HIS A 158 6.14 14.14 -11.16
CA HIS A 158 5.86 14.35 -9.73
C HIS A 158 5.41 13.07 -9.01
N TYR A 159 4.64 12.21 -9.69
CA TYR A 159 4.30 10.89 -9.16
C TYR A 159 5.54 9.99 -9.03
N SER A 160 6.38 9.95 -10.06
CA SER A 160 7.64 9.21 -10.02
C SER A 160 8.55 9.69 -8.88
N ALA A 161 8.66 11.00 -8.69
CA ALA A 161 9.44 11.61 -7.60
C ALA A 161 8.88 11.20 -6.22
N ALA A 162 7.55 11.30 -6.02
CA ALA A 162 6.93 10.90 -4.77
C ALA A 162 7.14 9.41 -4.47
N LYS A 163 6.96 8.53 -5.47
CA LYS A 163 7.16 7.09 -5.32
C LYS A 163 8.63 6.68 -5.14
N ALA A 164 9.58 7.43 -5.74
CA ALA A 164 11.00 7.28 -5.45
C ALA A 164 11.34 7.71 -4.00
N GLY A 165 10.72 8.78 -3.51
CA GLY A 165 10.83 9.20 -2.11
C GLY A 165 10.39 8.12 -1.11
N VAL A 166 9.35 7.34 -1.44
CA VAL A 166 8.90 6.20 -0.62
C VAL A 166 10.00 5.14 -0.47
N LEU A 167 10.79 4.86 -1.52
CA LEU A 167 11.90 3.90 -1.45
C LEU A 167 12.97 4.36 -0.43
N GLY A 168 13.33 5.64 -0.46
CA GLY A 168 14.28 6.23 0.48
C GLY A 168 13.75 6.21 1.91
N LEU A 169 12.50 6.64 2.11
CA LEU A 169 11.85 6.67 3.42
C LEU A 169 11.76 5.26 4.04
N ALA A 170 11.34 4.27 3.28
CA ALA A 170 11.23 2.90 3.78
C ALA A 170 12.59 2.29 4.17
N LYS A 171 13.66 2.55 3.39
CA LYS A 171 15.02 2.12 3.74
C LYS A 171 15.52 2.78 5.02
N ALA A 172 15.23 4.08 5.21
CA ALA A 172 15.57 4.80 6.44
C ALA A 172 14.82 4.20 7.65
N MET A 173 13.51 3.99 7.54
CA MET A 173 12.71 3.35 8.59
C MET A 173 13.21 1.92 8.91
N ALA A 174 13.59 1.14 7.91
CA ALA A 174 14.11 -0.21 8.12
C ALA A 174 15.40 -0.20 8.96
N ARG A 175 16.31 0.77 8.72
CA ARG A 175 17.53 0.95 9.51
C ARG A 175 17.24 1.43 10.93
N GLU A 176 16.35 2.40 11.07
CA GLU A 176 16.04 3.04 12.35
C GLU A 176 15.33 2.07 13.31
N PHE A 177 14.37 1.29 12.81
CA PHE A 177 13.49 0.47 13.65
C PHE A 177 13.81 -1.03 13.62
N GLY A 178 14.86 -1.46 12.94
CA GLY A 178 15.29 -2.86 12.90
C GLY A 178 15.62 -3.43 14.28
N SER A 179 16.25 -2.65 15.17
CA SER A 179 16.54 -3.03 16.56
C SER A 179 15.28 -3.18 17.43
N ASP A 180 14.15 -2.66 16.97
CA ASP A 180 12.84 -2.82 17.59
C ASP A 180 12.06 -4.02 16.99
N SER A 181 12.71 -4.85 16.17
CA SER A 181 12.11 -5.98 15.45
C SER A 181 10.96 -5.56 14.52
N ILE A 182 11.04 -4.34 13.96
CA ILE A 182 10.11 -3.83 12.97
C ILE A 182 10.76 -3.92 11.60
N ARG A 183 10.15 -4.67 10.70
CA ARG A 183 10.58 -4.80 9.30
C ARG A 183 9.84 -3.78 8.43
N VAL A 184 10.56 -3.14 7.52
CA VAL A 184 9.97 -2.17 6.57
C VAL A 184 10.47 -2.49 5.18
N ASN A 185 9.54 -2.71 4.23
CA ASN A 185 9.86 -3.05 2.84
C ASN A 185 9.00 -2.26 1.87
N CYS A 186 9.45 -2.15 0.63
CA CYS A 186 8.69 -1.56 -0.47
C CYS A 186 8.23 -2.63 -1.46
N VAL A 187 7.09 -2.36 -2.10
CA VAL A 187 6.63 -3.09 -3.27
C VAL A 187 6.51 -2.12 -4.44
N THR A 188 7.01 -2.51 -5.61
CA THR A 188 7.02 -1.71 -6.82
C THR A 188 6.23 -2.41 -7.93
N PRO A 189 4.88 -2.25 -7.92
CA PRO A 189 4.05 -2.80 -8.97
C PRO A 189 4.34 -2.16 -10.32
N GLY A 190 4.23 -2.97 -11.38
CA GLY A 190 4.09 -2.53 -12.75
C GLY A 190 2.70 -1.99 -13.03
N LEU A 191 2.18 -2.24 -14.23
CA LEU A 191 0.81 -1.87 -14.57
C LEU A 191 -0.17 -2.95 -14.09
N ILE A 192 -1.00 -2.56 -13.13
CA ILE A 192 -2.01 -3.42 -12.49
C ILE A 192 -3.41 -3.00 -12.96
N GLY A 193 -4.24 -3.96 -13.35
CA GLY A 193 -5.61 -3.76 -13.79
C GLY A 193 -6.56 -3.40 -12.64
N THR A 194 -6.56 -2.14 -12.22
CA THR A 194 -7.36 -1.62 -11.10
C THR A 194 -8.28 -0.49 -11.55
N ASP A 195 -9.06 0.07 -10.63
CA ASP A 195 -9.92 1.22 -10.91
C ASP A 195 -9.14 2.48 -11.31
N ILE A 196 -7.86 2.60 -10.95
CA ILE A 196 -6.98 3.70 -11.39
C ILE A 196 -6.79 3.68 -12.91
N THR A 197 -6.75 2.50 -13.52
CA THR A 197 -6.55 2.30 -14.96
C THR A 197 -7.85 2.12 -15.74
N ALA A 198 -8.98 1.93 -15.03
CA ALA A 198 -10.27 1.61 -15.64
C ALA A 198 -10.74 2.69 -16.62
N GLY A 199 -11.11 2.27 -17.84
CA GLY A 199 -11.63 3.15 -18.89
C GLY A 199 -10.60 4.10 -19.51
N LYS A 200 -9.33 4.07 -19.09
CA LYS A 200 -8.26 4.93 -19.62
C LYS A 200 -7.29 4.19 -20.52
N LEU A 201 -7.39 2.87 -20.58
CA LEU A 201 -6.51 2.00 -21.36
C LEU A 201 -7.27 1.52 -22.60
N THR A 202 -6.87 1.98 -23.78
CA THR A 202 -7.39 1.44 -25.04
C THR A 202 -6.76 0.09 -25.34
N ASP A 203 -7.38 -0.72 -26.19
CA ASP A 203 -6.83 -2.02 -26.59
C ASP A 203 -5.48 -1.88 -27.29
N GLU A 204 -5.28 -0.83 -28.09
CA GLU A 204 -4.00 -0.51 -28.75
C GLU A 204 -2.92 -0.16 -27.72
N MET A 205 -3.23 0.71 -26.75
CA MET A 205 -2.30 1.02 -25.65
C MET A 205 -1.93 -0.23 -24.86
N LYS A 206 -2.92 -1.10 -24.61
CA LYS A 206 -2.70 -2.36 -23.91
C LYS A 206 -1.77 -3.29 -24.69
N ALA A 207 -1.99 -3.44 -26.01
CA ALA A 207 -1.13 -4.27 -26.87
C ALA A 207 0.33 -3.78 -26.82
N THR A 208 0.56 -2.47 -27.02
CA THR A 208 1.90 -1.86 -26.95
C THR A 208 2.56 -2.05 -25.59
N ILE A 209 1.80 -1.94 -24.49
CA ILE A 209 2.35 -2.15 -23.14
C ILE A 209 2.77 -3.60 -22.94
N LEU A 210 1.97 -4.55 -23.43
CA LEU A 210 2.22 -5.98 -23.24
C LEU A 210 3.48 -6.44 -23.96
N GLU A 211 3.89 -5.80 -25.07
CA GLU A 211 5.17 -6.07 -25.75
C GLU A 211 6.38 -5.84 -24.82
N GLY A 212 6.27 -4.92 -23.86
CA GLY A 212 7.30 -4.62 -22.88
C GLY A 212 7.19 -5.41 -21.56
N ILE A 213 6.29 -6.38 -21.47
CA ILE A 213 6.09 -7.20 -20.24
C ILE A 213 6.40 -8.67 -20.56
N PRO A 214 7.55 -9.22 -20.13
CA PRO A 214 7.94 -10.61 -20.39
C PRO A 214 6.88 -11.66 -20.04
N LEU A 215 6.09 -11.46 -18.97
CA LEU A 215 5.00 -12.39 -18.62
C LEU A 215 3.75 -12.26 -19.52
N GLY A 216 3.74 -11.35 -20.50
CA GLY A 216 2.69 -11.21 -21.52
C GLY A 216 1.31 -10.81 -21.01
N ARG A 217 1.19 -10.33 -19.78
CA ARG A 217 -0.07 -9.87 -19.20
C ARG A 217 0.12 -8.66 -18.29
N LEU A 218 -0.94 -7.90 -18.10
CA LEU A 218 -1.00 -6.95 -16.98
C LEU A 218 -1.03 -7.73 -15.67
N GLY A 219 -0.51 -7.12 -14.61
CA GLY A 219 -0.72 -7.62 -13.27
C GLY A 219 -2.18 -7.43 -12.83
N ASP A 220 -2.63 -8.24 -11.90
CA ASP A 220 -3.87 -8.03 -11.17
C ASP A 220 -3.60 -7.68 -9.69
N ALA A 221 -4.66 -7.29 -8.97
CA ALA A 221 -4.52 -6.87 -7.59
C ALA A 221 -4.03 -8.02 -6.67
N ASP A 222 -4.34 -9.28 -7.02
CA ASP A 222 -3.92 -10.45 -6.26
C ASP A 222 -2.44 -10.78 -6.43
N ASP A 223 -1.80 -10.42 -7.55
CA ASP A 223 -0.34 -10.53 -7.71
C ASP A 223 0.38 -9.71 -6.63
N VAL A 224 -0.10 -8.49 -6.36
CA VAL A 224 0.48 -7.61 -5.34
C VAL A 224 0.10 -8.05 -3.93
N ALA A 225 -1.16 -8.46 -3.72
CA ALA A 225 -1.65 -8.96 -2.44
C ALA A 225 -0.88 -10.20 -1.95
N GLY A 226 -0.43 -11.06 -2.88
CA GLY A 226 0.44 -12.20 -2.58
C GLY A 226 1.77 -11.77 -1.94
N ILE A 227 2.42 -10.75 -2.51
CA ILE A 227 3.68 -10.21 -1.96
C ILE A 227 3.44 -9.51 -0.61
N TYR A 228 2.37 -8.76 -0.45
CA TYR A 228 2.02 -8.20 0.86
C TYR A 228 1.76 -9.28 1.91
N THR A 229 1.14 -10.40 1.53
CA THR A 229 0.94 -11.54 2.44
C THR A 229 2.27 -12.17 2.87
N PHE A 230 3.21 -12.35 1.94
CA PHE A 230 4.57 -12.79 2.26
C PHE A 230 5.25 -11.82 3.23
N LEU A 231 5.24 -10.51 2.94
CA LEU A 231 5.86 -9.49 3.78
C LEU A 231 5.22 -9.37 5.18
N ALA A 232 3.93 -9.62 5.29
CA ALA A 232 3.19 -9.61 6.56
C ALA A 232 3.43 -10.88 7.40
N SER A 233 3.89 -11.96 6.79
CA SER A 233 4.10 -13.26 7.42
C SER A 233 5.50 -13.45 7.98
N ASP A 234 5.68 -14.52 8.75
CA ASP A 234 6.98 -14.91 9.30
C ASP A 234 7.93 -15.51 8.23
N LEU A 235 7.41 -15.83 7.03
CA LEU A 235 8.24 -16.23 5.88
C LEU A 235 9.23 -15.15 5.46
N SER A 236 8.96 -13.89 5.78
CA SER A 236 9.83 -12.75 5.51
C SER A 236 10.56 -12.23 6.76
N ALA A 237 10.75 -13.07 7.78
CA ALA A 237 11.33 -12.66 9.08
C ALA A 237 12.73 -12.02 8.96
N TYR A 238 13.49 -12.36 7.92
CA TYR A 238 14.83 -11.78 7.67
C TYR A 238 14.86 -10.81 6.47
N VAL A 239 13.68 -10.28 6.07
CA VAL A 239 13.54 -9.35 4.95
C VAL A 239 13.15 -7.97 5.47
N THR A 240 14.08 -7.01 5.40
CA THR A 240 13.85 -5.60 5.74
C THR A 240 14.69 -4.68 4.84
N GLY A 241 14.19 -3.51 4.51
CA GLY A 241 14.84 -2.55 3.59
C GLY A 241 14.81 -2.98 2.12
N ALA A 242 14.11 -4.06 1.78
CA ALA A 242 14.02 -4.58 0.44
C ALA A 242 13.03 -3.78 -0.42
N VAL A 243 13.28 -3.79 -1.73
CA VAL A 243 12.36 -3.34 -2.77
C VAL A 243 11.99 -4.57 -3.59
N ILE A 244 10.72 -4.95 -3.59
CA ILE A 244 10.23 -6.14 -4.28
C ILE A 244 9.42 -5.70 -5.50
N ASP A 245 9.93 -6.06 -6.67
CA ASP A 245 9.28 -5.78 -7.94
C ASP A 245 8.13 -6.76 -8.20
N VAL A 246 6.97 -6.22 -8.59
CA VAL A 246 5.78 -6.98 -8.99
C VAL A 246 5.31 -6.41 -10.33
N ASN A 247 6.11 -6.60 -11.38
CA ASN A 247 5.94 -5.87 -12.63
C ASN A 247 5.93 -6.76 -13.88
N GLY A 248 5.94 -8.10 -13.71
CA GLY A 248 5.93 -9.04 -14.84
C GLY A 248 7.19 -9.03 -15.69
N GLY A 249 8.29 -8.47 -15.18
CA GLY A 249 9.53 -8.27 -15.93
C GLY A 249 9.58 -6.95 -16.71
N MET A 250 8.61 -6.05 -16.55
CA MET A 250 8.62 -4.71 -17.18
C MET A 250 9.90 -3.91 -16.85
N LEU A 251 10.48 -4.16 -15.70
CA LEU A 251 11.80 -3.69 -15.29
C LEU A 251 12.56 -4.85 -14.66
N ILE A 252 13.79 -5.10 -15.13
CA ILE A 252 14.73 -6.08 -14.59
C ILE A 252 16.01 -5.32 -14.23
N HIS A 253 16.54 -5.50 -13.02
CA HIS A 253 17.78 -4.90 -12.52
C HIS A 253 19.00 -5.77 -12.82
#